data_add0a515f21af9a4e36f6b7e5e7773a7
#
_entry.id   add0a515f21af9a4e36f6b7e5e7773a7
#
_cell.length_a   1.000
_cell.length_b   1.000
_cell.length_c   1.000
_cell.angle_alpha   90.00
_cell.angle_beta   90.00
_cell.angle_gamma   90.00
#
_symmetry.space_group_name_H-M   'P 1'
#
loop_
_entity.id
_entity.type
_entity.pdbx_description
1 polymer ?
#
loop_
_entity_poly.entity_id
_entity_poly.type
_entity_poly.pdbx_seq_one_letter_code
_entity_poly.pdbx_strand_id
1 'polypeptide(L)'
;SSPVHAKTASEFFRKLYDDGKFIEKTSMQYYDEEAKTFLADRYIVGTCPKCGYDRAYGDQCEKCGSTLSPDELIEPHSAVSGSVPVKRETKHWYLPLNQYEDFLRQWILEGHKEWKSNVYGQCKSWLDGGLQPRAVSRDLDWGIPVPVEGAEGKVLYVWFDAPIGYISATKELT
;
A
#
# COMPACT_ATOMS: atom_id res chain seq x y z
N SER A 1 -1.63 -2.28 17.60
CA SER A 1 -2.31 -3.58 17.36
C SER A 1 -2.21 -4.44 18.61
N SER A 2 -3.21 -5.29 18.89
CA SER A 2 -3.11 -6.27 19.98
C SER A 2 -2.02 -7.31 19.67
N PRO A 3 -1.42 -7.95 20.70
CA PRO A 3 -0.45 -9.02 20.47
C PRO A 3 -1.02 -10.18 19.63
N VAL A 4 -2.30 -10.51 19.81
CA VAL A 4 -2.98 -11.55 19.03
C VAL A 4 -3.08 -11.15 17.56
N HIS A 5 -3.42 -9.89 17.28
CA HIS A 5 -3.48 -9.40 15.91
C HIS A 5 -2.10 -9.39 15.25
N ALA A 6 -1.09 -8.86 15.94
CA ALA A 6 0.27 -8.84 15.41
C ALA A 6 0.78 -10.25 15.06
N LYS A 7 0.55 -11.22 15.96
CA LYS A 7 0.89 -12.63 15.73
C LYS A 7 0.14 -13.19 14.53
N THR A 8 -1.18 -13.01 14.48
CA THR A 8 -2.02 -13.55 13.40
C THR A 8 -1.63 -12.98 12.04
N ALA A 9 -1.44 -11.66 11.93
CA ALA A 9 -1.03 -11.02 10.69
C ALA A 9 0.37 -11.49 10.23
N SER A 10 1.31 -11.64 11.16
CA SER A 10 2.64 -12.19 10.89
C SER A 10 2.59 -13.64 10.39
N GLU A 11 1.73 -14.48 10.98
CA GLU A 11 1.52 -15.87 10.54
C GLU A 11 0.95 -15.93 9.12
N PHE A 12 -0.04 -15.09 8.79
CA PHE A 12 -0.59 -15.00 7.43
C PHE A 12 0.47 -14.57 6.42
N PHE A 13 1.25 -13.53 6.75
CA PHE A 13 2.32 -13.08 5.86
C PHE A 13 3.35 -14.18 5.64
N ARG A 14 3.85 -14.80 6.70
CA ARG A 14 4.86 -15.87 6.63
C ARG A 14 4.36 -17.05 5.79
N LYS A 15 3.12 -17.49 6.02
CA LYS A 15 2.55 -18.56 5.21
C LYS A 15 2.53 -18.23 3.71
N LEU A 16 2.06 -17.05 3.34
CA LEU A 16 2.04 -16.63 1.94
C LEU A 16 3.45 -16.48 1.36
N TYR A 17 4.39 -16.01 2.16
CA TYR A 17 5.79 -15.91 1.78
C TYR A 17 6.42 -17.29 1.53
N ASP A 18 6.25 -18.22 2.48
CA ASP A 18 6.78 -19.58 2.38
C ASP A 18 6.14 -20.37 1.21
N ASP A 19 4.88 -20.11 0.92
CA ASP A 19 4.14 -20.66 -0.23
C ASP A 19 4.53 -20.00 -1.58
N GLY A 20 5.47 -19.04 -1.59
CA GLY A 20 5.93 -18.34 -2.79
C GLY A 20 4.86 -17.47 -3.46
N LYS A 21 3.88 -16.94 -2.69
CA LYS A 21 2.76 -16.15 -3.21
C LYS A 21 3.08 -14.69 -3.43
N PHE A 22 4.19 -14.20 -2.92
CA PHE A 22 4.63 -12.83 -3.12
C PHE A 22 5.67 -12.72 -4.22
N ILE A 23 5.67 -11.57 -4.91
CA ILE A 23 6.78 -11.13 -5.74
C ILE A 23 7.53 -10.03 -5.03
N GLU A 24 8.86 -10.05 -5.09
CA GLU A 24 9.70 -8.98 -4.59
C GLU A 24 9.96 -7.98 -5.71
N LYS A 25 9.80 -6.69 -5.38
CA LYS A 25 10.15 -5.60 -6.29
C LYS A 25 10.99 -4.57 -5.56
N THR A 26 12.08 -4.20 -6.22
CA THR A 26 12.91 -3.07 -5.83
C THR A 26 12.49 -1.85 -6.62
N SER A 27 12.34 -0.73 -5.96
CA SER A 27 11.97 0.55 -6.59
C SER A 27 12.69 1.71 -5.92
N MET A 28 12.86 2.80 -6.66
CA MET A 28 13.37 4.05 -6.12
C MET A 28 12.21 4.82 -5.50
N GLN A 29 12.33 5.17 -4.22
CA GLN A 29 11.36 6.00 -3.51
C GLN A 29 12.03 7.21 -2.89
N TYR A 30 11.24 8.25 -2.64
CA TYR A 30 11.73 9.45 -1.99
C TYR A 30 12.01 9.21 -0.51
N TYR A 31 13.18 9.66 -0.07
CA TYR A 31 13.69 9.53 1.28
C TYR A 31 14.09 10.90 1.83
N ASP A 32 13.64 11.22 3.01
CA ASP A 32 14.00 12.41 3.76
C ASP A 32 15.25 12.10 4.62
N GLU A 33 16.37 12.73 4.30
CA GLU A 33 17.63 12.50 5.02
C GLU A 33 17.67 13.13 6.41
N GLU A 34 16.91 14.22 6.61
CA GLU A 34 16.80 14.89 7.91
C GLU A 34 15.87 14.12 8.85
N ALA A 35 14.69 13.75 8.37
CA ALA A 35 13.74 12.94 9.13
C ALA A 35 14.11 11.45 9.16
N LYS A 36 15.07 11.00 8.35
CA LYS A 36 15.55 9.62 8.22
C LYS A 36 14.42 8.61 7.91
N THR A 37 13.51 9.00 7.05
CA THR A 37 12.34 8.16 6.70
C THR A 37 12.05 8.20 5.20
N PHE A 38 11.49 7.11 4.67
CA PHE A 38 10.87 7.13 3.36
C PHE A 38 9.58 7.93 3.39
N LEU A 39 9.32 8.66 2.31
CA LEU A 39 8.15 9.52 2.18
C LEU A 39 7.06 8.81 1.38
N ALA A 40 5.88 8.68 1.98
CA ALA A 40 4.68 8.38 1.20
C ALA A 40 4.32 9.59 0.32
N ASP A 41 3.61 9.36 -0.77
CA ASP A 41 3.32 10.38 -1.79
C ASP A 41 2.72 11.67 -1.19
N ARG A 42 1.87 11.57 -0.17
CA ARG A 42 1.29 12.72 0.54
C ARG A 42 2.25 13.48 1.45
N TYR A 43 3.40 12.93 1.74
CA TYR A 43 4.46 13.63 2.47
C TYR A 43 5.47 14.32 1.55
N ILE A 44 5.21 14.33 0.24
CA ILE A 44 5.95 15.07 -0.76
C ILE A 44 5.06 16.18 -1.27
N VAL A 45 5.53 17.40 -1.17
CA VAL A 45 4.80 18.62 -1.56
C VAL A 45 5.64 19.40 -2.56
N GLY A 46 4.98 20.01 -3.53
CA GLY A 46 5.66 20.83 -4.53
C GLY A 46 4.67 21.60 -5.39
N THR A 47 5.17 22.23 -6.43
CA THR A 47 4.31 22.99 -7.34
C THR A 47 3.67 22.09 -8.38
N CYS A 48 2.36 22.19 -8.52
CA CYS A 48 1.58 21.44 -9.51
C CYS A 48 1.98 21.87 -10.94
N PRO A 49 2.41 20.96 -11.80
CA PRO A 49 2.79 21.28 -13.18
C PRO A 49 1.61 21.72 -14.04
N LYS A 50 0.37 21.41 -13.64
CA LYS A 50 -0.84 21.69 -14.41
C LYS A 50 -1.47 23.03 -14.11
N CYS A 51 -1.46 23.48 -12.85
CA CYS A 51 -2.13 24.72 -12.45
C CYS A 51 -1.25 25.71 -11.68
N GLY A 52 0.02 25.40 -11.43
CA GLY A 52 0.96 26.27 -10.73
C GLY A 52 0.68 26.41 -9.24
N TYR A 53 -0.16 25.57 -8.64
CA TYR A 53 -0.38 25.59 -7.20
C TYR A 53 0.85 25.08 -6.46
N ASP A 54 1.37 25.85 -5.53
CA ASP A 54 2.65 25.66 -4.85
C ASP A 54 2.63 24.65 -3.69
N ARG A 55 1.47 24.07 -3.39
CA ARG A 55 1.26 23.13 -2.28
C ARG A 55 0.53 21.87 -2.72
N ALA A 56 0.82 21.40 -3.92
CA ALA A 56 0.26 20.14 -4.40
C ALA A 56 0.98 18.94 -3.74
N TYR A 57 0.20 17.91 -3.40
CA TYR A 57 0.75 16.64 -2.91
C TYR A 57 1.21 15.74 -4.05
N GLY A 58 2.09 14.79 -3.73
CA GLY A 58 2.65 13.87 -4.71
C GLY A 58 1.63 12.90 -5.33
N ASP A 59 0.45 12.73 -4.75
CA ASP A 59 -0.62 11.88 -5.30
C ASP A 59 -1.71 12.70 -6.01
N GLN A 60 -1.92 13.95 -5.59
CA GLN A 60 -3.01 14.79 -6.11
C GLN A 60 -2.77 16.28 -5.85
N CYS A 61 -3.21 17.11 -6.78
CA CYS A 61 -3.30 18.55 -6.57
C CYS A 61 -4.65 18.92 -5.93
N GLU A 62 -4.64 19.45 -4.73
CA GLU A 62 -5.84 19.88 -4.00
C GLU A 62 -6.59 21.03 -4.67
N LYS A 63 -5.92 21.83 -5.52
CA LYS A 63 -6.54 22.98 -6.18
C LYS A 63 -7.26 22.62 -7.48
N CYS A 64 -6.64 21.80 -8.34
CA CYS A 64 -7.23 21.44 -9.63
C CYS A 64 -7.73 20.00 -9.71
N GLY A 65 -7.57 19.19 -8.65
CA GLY A 65 -8.03 17.83 -8.57
C GLY A 65 -7.27 16.83 -9.45
N SER A 66 -6.21 17.25 -10.11
CA SER A 66 -5.43 16.36 -10.98
C SER A 66 -4.67 15.34 -10.17
N THR A 67 -4.74 14.08 -10.58
CA THR A 67 -3.84 13.02 -10.09
C THR A 67 -2.42 13.34 -10.55
N LEU A 68 -1.47 13.14 -9.65
CA LEU A 68 -0.05 13.38 -9.84
C LEU A 68 0.76 12.16 -9.39
N SER A 69 2.01 12.12 -9.78
CA SER A 69 3.04 11.34 -9.11
C SER A 69 4.08 12.30 -8.50
N PRO A 70 4.80 11.89 -7.45
CA PRO A 70 5.83 12.73 -6.85
C PRO A 70 6.87 13.26 -7.83
N ASP A 71 7.16 12.47 -8.89
CA ASP A 71 8.13 12.83 -9.93
C ASP A 71 7.64 13.94 -10.87
N GLU A 72 6.34 14.21 -10.89
CA GLU A 72 5.76 15.28 -11.72
C GLU A 72 5.79 16.64 -11.02
N LEU A 73 5.95 16.66 -9.69
CA LEU A 73 5.99 17.92 -8.94
C LEU A 73 7.23 18.76 -9.30
N ILE A 74 7.02 20.04 -9.43
CA ILE A 74 8.10 21.01 -9.58
C ILE A 74 8.59 21.38 -8.18
N GLU A 75 9.91 21.32 -7.98
CA GLU A 75 10.59 21.59 -6.70
C GLU A 75 9.99 20.78 -5.52
N PRO A 76 9.99 19.43 -5.60
CA PRO A 76 9.44 18.62 -4.54
C PRO A 76 10.26 18.76 -3.25
N HIS A 77 9.56 18.86 -2.11
CA HIS A 77 10.16 18.90 -0.78
C HIS A 77 9.37 18.03 0.21
N SER A 78 10.02 17.64 1.28
CA SER A 78 9.40 16.86 2.35
C SER A 78 8.41 17.73 3.15
N ALA A 79 7.20 17.23 3.32
CA ALA A 79 6.23 17.86 4.24
C ALA A 79 6.60 17.64 5.71
N VAL A 80 7.57 16.74 6.00
CA VAL A 80 7.99 16.40 7.36
C VAL A 80 9.09 17.36 7.86
N SER A 81 10.16 17.51 7.09
CA SER A 81 11.32 18.35 7.46
C SER A 81 11.44 19.64 6.65
N GLY A 82 10.79 19.72 5.49
CA GLY A 82 10.96 20.81 4.51
C GLY A 82 12.19 20.61 3.62
N SER A 83 13.01 19.60 3.84
CA SER A 83 14.20 19.32 3.03
C SER A 83 13.85 18.82 1.62
N VAL A 84 14.80 18.92 0.71
CA VAL A 84 14.69 18.30 -0.61
C VAL A 84 14.96 16.81 -0.47
N PRO A 85 13.97 15.94 -0.75
CA PRO A 85 14.15 14.51 -0.56
C PRO A 85 15.04 13.91 -1.67
N VAL A 86 15.77 12.86 -1.32
CA VAL A 86 16.59 12.08 -2.25
C VAL A 86 15.89 10.80 -2.65
N LYS A 87 16.24 10.24 -3.81
CA LYS A 87 15.74 8.91 -4.18
C LYS A 87 16.65 7.84 -3.61
N ARG A 88 16.06 6.89 -2.90
CA ARG A 88 16.74 5.68 -2.39
C ARG A 88 16.03 4.44 -2.86
N GLU A 89 16.81 3.40 -3.08
CA GLU A 89 16.30 2.08 -3.40
C GLU A 89 15.65 1.44 -2.18
N THR A 90 14.46 0.88 -2.36
CA THR A 90 13.79 0.07 -1.36
C THR A 90 13.12 -1.14 -1.99
N LYS A 91 13.08 -2.24 -1.26
CA LYS A 91 12.49 -3.52 -1.67
C LYS A 91 11.20 -3.76 -0.90
N HIS A 92 10.15 -4.14 -1.62
CA HIS A 92 8.85 -4.48 -1.03
C HIS A 92 8.31 -5.79 -1.59
N TRP A 93 7.43 -6.42 -0.82
CA TRP A 93 6.68 -7.60 -1.21
C TRP A 93 5.33 -7.18 -1.78
N TYR A 94 4.93 -7.84 -2.87
CA TYR A 94 3.68 -7.58 -3.56
C TYR A 94 2.87 -8.85 -3.70
N LEU A 95 1.59 -8.79 -3.39
CA LEU A 95 0.64 -9.84 -3.76
C LEU A 95 0.23 -9.63 -5.23
N PRO A 96 0.52 -10.60 -6.13
CA PRO A 96 0.22 -10.46 -7.55
C PRO A 96 -1.26 -10.72 -7.84
N LEU A 97 -2.15 -9.79 -7.47
CA LEU A 97 -3.60 -9.93 -7.62
C LEU A 97 -4.04 -10.22 -9.05
N ASN A 98 -3.30 -9.72 -10.04
CA ASN A 98 -3.54 -10.01 -11.46
C ASN A 98 -3.51 -11.51 -11.79
N GLN A 99 -2.75 -12.31 -11.05
CA GLN A 99 -2.71 -13.76 -11.24
C GLN A 99 -3.95 -14.48 -10.69
N TYR A 100 -4.73 -13.81 -9.86
CA TYR A 100 -5.96 -14.33 -9.24
C TYR A 100 -7.22 -13.75 -9.89
N GLU A 101 -7.10 -12.96 -10.95
CA GLU A 101 -8.22 -12.23 -11.55
C GLU A 101 -9.31 -13.17 -12.05
N ASP A 102 -8.97 -14.22 -12.79
CA ASP A 102 -9.94 -15.18 -13.31
C ASP A 102 -10.67 -15.92 -12.18
N PHE A 103 -9.94 -16.35 -11.15
CA PHE A 103 -10.53 -16.95 -9.95
C PHE A 103 -11.49 -15.99 -9.26
N LEU A 104 -11.08 -14.72 -9.08
CA LEU A 104 -11.90 -13.71 -8.41
C LEU A 104 -13.15 -13.35 -9.25
N ARG A 105 -13.03 -13.30 -10.57
CA ARG A 105 -14.17 -13.12 -11.47
C ARG A 105 -15.20 -14.22 -11.29
N GLN A 106 -14.77 -15.46 -11.35
CA GLN A 106 -15.66 -16.60 -11.17
C GLN A 106 -16.27 -16.60 -9.77
N TRP A 107 -15.45 -16.45 -8.73
CA TRP A 107 -15.92 -16.49 -7.36
C TRP A 107 -16.90 -15.35 -7.03
N ILE A 108 -16.55 -14.11 -7.38
CA ILE A 108 -17.39 -12.94 -7.04
C ILE A 108 -18.56 -12.78 -8.02
N LEU A 109 -18.27 -12.71 -9.34
CA LEU A 109 -19.28 -12.30 -10.31
C LEU A 109 -20.27 -13.41 -10.66
N GLU A 110 -19.86 -14.67 -10.53
CA GLU A 110 -20.73 -15.81 -10.78
C GLU A 110 -21.27 -16.43 -9.48
N GLY A 111 -20.43 -16.49 -8.43
CA GLY A 111 -20.70 -17.17 -7.17
C GLY A 111 -21.44 -16.32 -6.13
N HIS A 112 -21.33 -14.99 -6.18
CA HIS A 112 -21.85 -14.09 -5.12
C HIS A 112 -22.71 -12.95 -5.64
N LYS A 113 -23.64 -13.26 -6.53
CA LYS A 113 -24.61 -12.28 -7.09
C LYS A 113 -25.58 -11.73 -6.04
N GLU A 114 -25.71 -12.41 -4.89
CA GLU A 114 -26.54 -12.02 -3.76
C GLU A 114 -25.93 -10.89 -2.91
N TRP A 115 -24.67 -10.53 -3.13
CA TRP A 115 -24.05 -9.43 -2.41
C TRP A 115 -24.76 -8.10 -2.68
N LYS A 116 -24.67 -7.18 -1.71
CA LYS A 116 -25.25 -5.84 -1.87
C LYS A 116 -24.76 -5.22 -3.18
N SER A 117 -25.67 -4.59 -3.93
CA SER A 117 -25.40 -4.07 -5.26
C SER A 117 -24.20 -3.11 -5.35
N ASN A 118 -23.99 -2.29 -4.30
CA ASN A 118 -22.83 -1.40 -4.24
C ASN A 118 -21.52 -2.16 -4.06
N VAL A 119 -21.50 -3.23 -3.25
CA VAL A 119 -20.32 -4.09 -3.05
C VAL A 119 -19.99 -4.86 -4.33
N TYR A 120 -21.00 -5.54 -4.88
CA TYR A 120 -20.84 -6.28 -6.12
C TYR A 120 -20.39 -5.38 -7.28
N GLY A 121 -21.03 -4.22 -7.45
CA GLY A 121 -20.68 -3.25 -8.48
C GLY A 121 -19.27 -2.71 -8.35
N GLN A 122 -18.81 -2.45 -7.13
CA GLN A 122 -17.42 -2.01 -6.89
C GLN A 122 -16.40 -3.10 -7.22
N CYS A 123 -16.64 -4.34 -6.78
CA CYS A 123 -15.78 -5.47 -7.13
C CYS A 123 -15.71 -5.71 -8.63
N LYS A 124 -16.88 -5.65 -9.31
CA LYS A 124 -16.96 -5.76 -10.76
C LYS A 124 -16.16 -4.67 -11.46
N SER A 125 -16.27 -3.42 -11.01
CA SER A 125 -15.54 -2.29 -11.58
C SER A 125 -14.01 -2.48 -11.48
N TRP A 126 -13.52 -2.96 -10.34
CA TRP A 126 -12.09 -3.26 -10.17
C TRP A 126 -11.62 -4.39 -11.09
N LEU A 127 -12.41 -5.46 -11.20
CA LEU A 127 -12.09 -6.58 -12.07
C LEU A 127 -12.13 -6.17 -13.55
N ASP A 128 -13.11 -5.36 -13.97
CA ASP A 128 -13.20 -4.87 -15.35
C ASP A 128 -12.06 -3.90 -15.70
N GLY A 129 -11.53 -3.17 -14.71
CA GLY A 129 -10.35 -2.31 -14.87
C GLY A 129 -9.03 -3.07 -14.91
N GLY A 130 -9.02 -4.36 -14.60
CA GLY A 130 -7.83 -5.20 -14.48
C GLY A 130 -7.11 -5.02 -13.13
N LEU A 131 -6.81 -6.12 -12.46
CA LEU A 131 -6.12 -6.12 -11.19
C LEU A 131 -4.61 -5.94 -11.37
N GLN A 132 -3.98 -5.23 -10.44
CA GLN A 132 -2.54 -5.01 -10.42
C GLN A 132 -1.92 -5.60 -9.15
N PRO A 133 -0.62 -5.97 -9.19
CA PRO A 133 0.09 -6.36 -7.97
C PRO A 133 0.00 -5.29 -6.89
N ARG A 134 -0.31 -5.69 -5.66
CA ARG A 134 -0.46 -4.78 -4.52
C ARG A 134 0.65 -4.99 -3.51
N ALA A 135 1.33 -3.92 -3.15
CA ALA A 135 2.33 -3.98 -2.09
C ALA A 135 1.68 -4.34 -0.75
N VAL A 136 2.32 -5.26 -0.01
CA VAL A 136 1.89 -5.75 1.30
C VAL A 136 2.81 -5.29 2.42
N SER A 137 3.85 -4.53 2.10
CA SER A 137 4.79 -3.93 3.05
C SER A 137 5.00 -2.44 2.78
N ARG A 138 5.48 -1.71 3.79
CA ARG A 138 5.82 -0.28 3.72
C ARG A 138 7.05 0.00 4.58
N ASP A 139 7.81 1.02 4.21
CA ASP A 139 8.87 1.60 5.03
C ASP A 139 8.23 2.60 5.99
N LEU A 140 8.01 2.18 7.24
CA LEU A 140 7.44 2.99 8.31
C LEU A 140 8.04 2.57 9.65
N ASP A 141 8.09 3.53 10.58
CA ASP A 141 8.63 3.31 11.92
C ASP A 141 7.65 2.63 12.89
N TRP A 142 6.38 2.54 12.50
CA TRP A 142 5.32 1.94 13.32
C TRP A 142 4.48 0.97 12.49
N GLY A 143 4.00 -0.06 13.14
CA GLY A 143 3.20 -1.11 12.51
C GLY A 143 3.64 -2.51 12.96
N ILE A 144 3.11 -3.54 12.31
CA ILE A 144 3.52 -4.92 12.53
C ILE A 144 4.75 -5.18 11.66
N PRO A 145 5.93 -5.50 12.25
CA PRO A 145 7.12 -5.77 11.47
C PRO A 145 6.90 -6.90 10.45
N VAL A 146 7.47 -6.76 9.26
CA VAL A 146 7.47 -7.83 8.26
C VAL A 146 8.32 -9.00 8.79
N PRO A 147 7.74 -10.21 8.93
CA PRO A 147 8.38 -11.30 9.71
C PRO A 147 9.33 -12.17 8.86
N VAL A 148 10.12 -11.57 7.98
CA VAL A 148 11.09 -12.28 7.13
C VAL A 148 12.45 -11.60 7.18
N GLU A 149 13.49 -12.35 6.87
CA GLU A 149 14.87 -11.85 6.80
C GLU A 149 15.02 -10.79 5.69
N GLY A 150 15.83 -9.75 5.95
CA GLY A 150 16.04 -8.64 5.03
C GLY A 150 14.87 -7.65 4.95
N ALA A 151 13.99 -7.66 5.96
CA ALA A 151 12.84 -6.76 6.07
C ALA A 151 13.00 -5.71 7.18
N GLU A 152 14.23 -5.41 7.59
CA GLU A 152 14.51 -4.42 8.63
C GLU A 152 13.93 -3.05 8.24
N GLY A 153 13.25 -2.39 9.19
CA GLY A 153 12.59 -1.10 8.97
C GLY A 153 11.33 -1.16 8.12
N LYS A 154 10.79 -2.36 7.89
CA LYS A 154 9.57 -2.55 7.11
C LYS A 154 8.45 -3.13 7.96
N VAL A 155 7.23 -2.65 7.71
CA VAL A 155 6.02 -3.10 8.39
C VAL A 155 5.00 -3.61 7.37
N LEU A 156 4.05 -4.40 7.84
CA LEU A 156 2.91 -4.83 7.05
C LEU A 156 2.08 -3.61 6.64
N TYR A 157 1.63 -3.59 5.39
CA TYR A 157 0.76 -2.53 4.90
C TYR A 157 -0.65 -2.69 5.44
N VAL A 158 -1.27 -1.59 5.86
CA VAL A 158 -2.59 -1.59 6.50
C VAL A 158 -3.67 -2.33 5.71
N TRP A 159 -3.66 -2.27 4.38
CA TRP A 159 -4.63 -2.99 3.55
C TRP A 159 -4.38 -4.49 3.48
N PHE A 160 -3.24 -4.96 3.96
CA PHE A 160 -2.97 -6.38 4.14
C PHE A 160 -3.39 -6.83 5.54
N ASP A 161 -3.03 -6.10 6.59
CA ASP A 161 -3.29 -6.53 7.97
C ASP A 161 -4.70 -6.20 8.47
N ALA A 162 -5.31 -5.10 8.01
CA ALA A 162 -6.63 -4.68 8.47
C ALA A 162 -7.74 -5.74 8.27
N PRO A 163 -7.86 -6.42 7.11
CA PRO A 163 -8.82 -7.52 6.95
C PRO A 163 -8.58 -8.70 7.91
N ILE A 164 -7.32 -8.95 8.27
CA ILE A 164 -6.95 -9.99 9.23
C ILE A 164 -7.42 -9.62 10.66
N GLY A 165 -7.68 -8.33 10.91
CA GLY A 165 -8.23 -7.84 12.15
C GLY A 165 -9.55 -8.52 12.55
N TYR A 166 -10.42 -8.82 11.58
CA TYR A 166 -11.66 -9.57 11.84
C TYR A 166 -11.39 -11.00 12.34
N ILE A 167 -10.37 -11.66 11.77
CA ILE A 167 -9.95 -13.00 12.20
C ILE A 167 -9.33 -12.94 13.61
N SER A 168 -8.50 -11.93 13.87
CA SER A 168 -7.87 -11.73 15.18
C SER A 168 -8.88 -11.46 16.27
N ALA A 169 -9.87 -10.60 15.98
CA ALA A 169 -10.95 -10.30 16.92
C ALA A 169 -11.76 -11.56 17.27
N THR A 170 -12.05 -12.40 16.27
CA THR A 170 -12.72 -13.68 16.51
C THR A 170 -11.87 -14.59 17.40
N LYS A 171 -10.55 -14.68 17.17
CA LYS A 171 -9.62 -15.46 17.99
C LYS A 171 -9.51 -14.97 19.45
N GLU A 172 -9.72 -13.66 19.67
CA GLU A 172 -9.71 -13.09 21.02
C GLU A 172 -11.01 -13.38 21.81
N LEU A 173 -12.09 -13.72 21.11
CA LEU A 173 -13.40 -14.00 21.71
C LEU A 173 -13.61 -15.50 22.00
N THR A 174 -12.77 -16.37 21.45
CA THR A 174 -12.83 -17.85 21.65
C THR A 174 -11.73 -18.35 22.55
#